data_585d4f755138b2b2088b840b7b39fd5a
#
_entry.id   585d4f755138b2b2088b840b7b39fd5a
#
_cell.length_a   1.000
_cell.length_b   1.000
_cell.length_c   1.000
_cell.angle_alpha   90.00
_cell.angle_beta   90.00
_cell.angle_gamma   90.00
#
_symmetry.space_group_name_H-M   'P 1'
#
loop_
_entity.id
_entity.type
_entity.pdbx_description
1 polymer ?
#
loop_
_entity_poly.entity_id
_entity_poly.type
_entity_poly.pdbx_seq_one_letter_code
_entity_poly.pdbx_strand_id
1 'polypeptide(L)' 'MVAALDGRAEGASICPSDVAREIDPKRWRERLDDVRAAAVRLALANRIVITQAGRVVDPLLVRGDIRLRKA' A
#
# COMPACT_ATOMS: atom_id res chain seq x y z
N MET A 1 -5.41 0.56 6.26
CA MET A 1 -4.40 -0.08 5.39
C MET A 1 -3.82 -1.35 6.01
N VAL A 2 -3.30 -1.28 7.21
CA VAL A 2 -2.79 -2.50 7.90
C VAL A 2 -3.91 -3.53 8.06
N ALA A 3 -5.12 -3.09 8.38
CA ALA A 3 -6.28 -4.00 8.52
C ALA A 3 -6.61 -4.74 7.21
N ALA A 4 -6.45 -4.07 6.06
CA ALA A 4 -6.69 -4.71 4.76
C ALA A 4 -5.67 -5.82 4.50
N LEU A 5 -4.43 -5.67 4.98
CA LEU A 5 -3.39 -6.69 4.85
C LEU A 5 -3.56 -7.82 5.88
N ASP A 6 -4.04 -7.51 7.07
CA ASP A 6 -4.23 -8.50 8.13
C ASP A 6 -5.24 -9.59 7.74
N GLY A 7 -6.20 -9.26 6.87
CA GLY A 7 -7.17 -10.23 6.38
C GLY A 7 -6.67 -11.12 5.25
N ARG A 8 -5.40 -10.97 4.82
CA ARG A 8 -4.83 -11.72 3.70
C ARG A 8 -3.84 -12.76 4.18
N ALA A 9 -3.56 -13.75 3.32
CA ALA A 9 -2.54 -14.74 3.58
C ALA A 9 -1.17 -14.08 3.73
N GLU A 10 -0.29 -14.69 4.53
CA GLU A 10 1.08 -14.24 4.68
C GLU A 10 1.78 -14.16 3.32
N GLY A 11 2.49 -13.06 3.08
CA GLY A 11 3.17 -12.82 1.81
C GLY A 11 2.28 -12.27 0.70
N ALA A 12 0.95 -12.21 0.90
CA ALA A 12 0.05 -11.60 -0.08
C ALA A 12 0.28 -10.09 -0.16
N SER A 13 0.06 -9.53 -1.34
CA SER A 13 0.21 -8.10 -1.58
C SER A 13 -1.09 -7.48 -2.08
N ILE A 14 -1.21 -6.17 -1.89
CA ILE A 14 -2.38 -5.39 -2.29
C ILE A 14 -1.92 -4.10 -2.96
N CYS A 15 -2.65 -3.62 -3.96
CA CYS A 15 -2.37 -2.33 -4.59
C CYS A 15 -2.95 -1.19 -3.74
N PRO A 16 -2.32 0.00 -3.74
CA PRO A 16 -2.90 1.18 -3.09
C PRO A 16 -4.31 1.50 -3.60
N SER A 17 -4.59 1.27 -4.88
CA SER A 17 -5.93 1.45 -5.45
C SER A 17 -6.98 0.55 -4.82
N ASP A 18 -6.62 -0.68 -4.45
CA ASP A 18 -7.54 -1.59 -3.76
C ASP A 18 -7.93 -1.05 -2.39
N VAL A 19 -6.95 -0.50 -1.66
CA VAL A 19 -7.19 0.14 -0.36
C VAL A 19 -8.11 1.35 -0.52
N ALA A 20 -7.82 2.20 -1.50
CA ALA A 20 -8.62 3.39 -1.77
C ALA A 20 -10.07 3.04 -2.13
N ARG A 21 -10.28 1.98 -2.91
CA ARG A 21 -11.63 1.49 -3.26
C ARG A 21 -12.40 0.97 -2.07
N GLU A 22 -11.72 0.35 -1.11
CA GLU A 22 -12.35 -0.11 0.14
C GLU A 22 -12.80 1.07 1.01
N ILE A 23 -12.01 2.14 1.02
CA ILE A 23 -12.31 3.34 1.80
C ILE A 23 -13.46 4.14 1.16
N ASP A 24 -13.39 4.34 -0.15
CA ASP A 24 -14.36 5.15 -0.88
C ASP A 24 -14.60 4.57 -2.28
N PRO A 25 -15.57 3.64 -2.42
CA PRO A 25 -15.82 2.98 -3.70
C PRO A 25 -16.19 3.94 -4.84
N LYS A 26 -16.75 5.09 -4.54
CA LYS A 26 -17.18 6.06 -5.56
C LYS A 26 -16.08 7.03 -5.96
N ARG A 27 -15.25 7.44 -5.00
CA ARG A 27 -14.22 8.47 -5.18
C ARG A 27 -12.83 7.98 -4.84
N TRP A 28 -12.56 6.71 -5.05
CA TRP A 28 -11.30 6.10 -4.66
C TRP A 28 -10.08 6.78 -5.31
N ARG A 29 -10.24 7.33 -6.53
CA ARG A 29 -9.13 8.03 -7.20
C ARG A 29 -8.71 9.28 -6.44
N GLU A 30 -9.67 9.97 -5.80
CA GLU A 30 -9.39 11.15 -4.98
C GLU A 30 -8.66 10.78 -3.68
N ARG A 31 -8.79 9.53 -3.23
CA ARG A 31 -8.15 9.03 -2.02
C ARG A 31 -6.77 8.41 -2.25
N LEU A 32 -6.41 8.20 -3.50
CA LEU A 32 -5.20 7.44 -3.84
C LEU A 32 -3.93 8.12 -3.30
N ASP A 33 -3.80 9.42 -3.42
CA ASP A 33 -2.63 10.16 -2.89
C ASP A 33 -2.52 10.03 -1.37
N ASP A 34 -3.65 10.10 -0.67
CA ASP A 34 -3.69 9.93 0.79
C ASP A 34 -3.28 8.51 1.19
N VAL A 35 -3.74 7.51 0.44
CA VAL A 35 -3.38 6.11 0.67
C VAL A 35 -1.88 5.90 0.46
N ARG A 36 -1.33 6.45 -0.60
CA ARG A 36 0.11 6.34 -0.88
C ARG A 36 0.95 7.02 0.20
N ALA A 37 0.53 8.20 0.66
CA ALA A 37 1.20 8.91 1.75
C ALA A 37 1.17 8.10 3.06
N ALA A 38 0.03 7.50 3.37
CA ALA A 38 -0.10 6.63 4.53
C ALA A 38 0.78 5.38 4.41
N ALA A 39 0.87 4.80 3.20
CA ALA A 39 1.73 3.64 2.94
C ALA A 39 3.21 3.97 3.20
N VAL A 40 3.67 5.15 2.76
CA VAL A 40 5.05 5.58 3.02
C VAL A 40 5.32 5.66 4.52
N ARG A 41 4.41 6.26 5.29
CA ARG A 41 4.56 6.36 6.75
C ARG A 41 4.60 5.00 7.43
N LEU A 42 3.73 4.08 7.01
CA LEU A 42 3.70 2.73 7.57
C LEU A 42 4.96 1.93 7.20
N ALA A 43 5.48 2.11 5.99
CA ALA A 43 6.71 1.47 5.56
C ALA A 43 7.91 1.99 6.35
N LEU A 44 7.99 3.30 6.60
CA LEU A 44 9.04 3.89 7.42
C LEU A 44 8.97 3.41 8.88
N ALA A 45 7.78 3.07 9.35
CA ALA A 45 7.58 2.48 10.68
C ALA A 45 7.75 0.95 10.70
N ASN A 46 8.15 0.35 9.58
CA ASN A 46 8.35 -1.10 9.43
C ASN A 46 7.08 -1.94 9.66
N ARG A 47 5.91 -1.36 9.42
CA ARG A 47 4.63 -2.06 9.58
C ARG A 47 4.17 -2.73 8.30
N ILE A 48 4.58 -2.19 7.16
CA ILE A 48 4.35 -2.77 5.85
C ILE A 48 5.62 -2.67 5.02
N VAL A 49 5.64 -3.39 3.90
CA VAL A 49 6.72 -3.34 2.91
C VAL A 49 6.13 -2.88 1.59
N ILE A 50 6.80 -1.94 0.93
CA ILE A 50 6.43 -1.51 -0.41
C ILE A 50 7.32 -2.24 -1.41
N THR A 51 6.70 -2.86 -2.41
CA THR A 51 7.41 -3.57 -3.46
C THR A 51 7.05 -3.02 -4.83
N GLN A 52 7.95 -3.21 -5.78
CA GLN A 52 7.73 -2.88 -7.19
C GLN A 52 8.39 -3.97 -8.03
N ALA A 53 7.62 -4.56 -8.92
CA ALA A 53 8.09 -5.69 -9.74
C ALA A 53 8.69 -6.83 -8.89
N GLY A 54 8.09 -7.11 -7.73
CA GLY A 54 8.52 -8.16 -6.82
C GLY A 54 9.70 -7.83 -5.92
N ARG A 55 10.22 -6.61 -5.98
CA ARG A 55 11.38 -6.17 -5.18
C ARG A 55 10.98 -5.13 -4.15
N VAL A 56 11.56 -5.24 -2.95
CA VAL A 56 11.42 -4.22 -1.91
C VAL A 56 12.12 -2.95 -2.41
N VAL A 57 11.42 -1.83 -2.29
CA VAL A 57 11.92 -0.53 -2.77
C VAL A 57 11.88 0.51 -1.66
N ASP A 58 12.68 1.57 -1.81
CA ASP A 58 12.68 2.68 -0.86
C ASP A 58 11.36 3.47 -1.01
N PRO A 59 10.56 3.56 0.07
CA PRO A 59 9.27 4.25 0.00
C PRO A 59 9.37 5.73 -0.34
N LEU A 60 10.52 6.37 -0.08
CA LEU A 60 10.72 7.79 -0.37
C LEU A 60 11.11 8.05 -1.82
N LEU A 61 11.63 7.05 -2.53
CA LEU A 61 12.18 7.20 -3.88
C LEU A 61 11.34 6.55 -4.96
N VAL A 62 10.48 5.58 -4.59
CA VAL A 62 9.73 4.80 -5.56
C VAL A 62 8.68 5.64 -6.30
N ARG A 63 8.55 5.40 -7.59
CA ARG A 63 7.54 6.01 -8.46
C ARG A 63 6.83 4.93 -9.26
N GLY A 64 5.61 5.25 -9.69
CA GLY A 64 4.81 4.34 -10.51
C GLY A 64 4.02 3.34 -9.67
N ASP A 65 3.67 2.22 -10.30
CA ASP A 65 2.85 1.20 -9.67
C ASP A 65 3.62 0.46 -8.60
N ILE A 66 3.02 0.38 -7.42
CA ILE A 66 3.60 -0.30 -6.26
C ILE A 66 2.60 -1.28 -5.68
N ARG A 67 3.11 -2.21 -4.89
CA ARG A 67 2.31 -3.16 -4.11
C ARG A 67 2.67 -3.02 -2.64
N LEU A 68 1.70 -3.29 -1.79
CA LEU A 68 1.85 -3.22 -0.34
C LEU A 68 1.77 -4.62 0.23
N ARG A 69 2.66 -4.95 1.15
CA ARG A 69 2.73 -6.26 1.79
C ARG A 69 2.93 -6.07 3.29
N LYS A 70 2.38 -6.97 4.09
CA LYS A 70 2.61 -6.99 5.53
C LYS A 70 4.10 -7.25 5.81
N ALA A 71 4.66 -6.47 6.71
CA ALA A 71 6.06 -6.62 7.12
C ALA A 71 6.31 -7.92 7.86
#